data_4b7a507b512fcb29e9f8e3423fdccf97
#
_entry.id   4b7a507b512fcb29e9f8e3423fdccf97
#
_cell.length_a   1.000
_cell.length_b   1.000
_cell.length_c   1.000
_cell.angle_alpha   90.00
_cell.angle_beta   90.00
_cell.angle_gamma   90.00
#
_symmetry.space_group_name_H-M   'P 1'
#
loop_
_entity.id
_entity.type
_entity.pdbx_description
1 polymer ?
#
loop_
_entity_poly.entity_id
_entity_poly.type
_entity_poly.pdbx_seq_one_letter_code
_entity_poly.pdbx_strand_id
1 'polypeptide(L)'
;MTLGHRISLEVVLPLPISAHAVQRNNMEAAIRWSPYSTKQKPRFLIIDVAGNRLRLCQIELFDNNKVKYKQLCQRDKLPNFTAFDWSKRDEHLVGIGSASGEATIVQIDADRPQSDFIHAFPIKHQRKCNSLAFSPRNYLATGLDRVRNDFCMNIYDLNVSSLSTIQEPYRKLASSEAITSIKFFSREPDTLIAGVSRQCIRLYDLRGKHLNLYYYLMHAS
;
A
#
# COMPACT_ATOMS: atom_id res chain seq x y z
N MET A 1 0.47 9.65 39.81
CA MET A 1 1.13 10.64 38.94
C MET A 1 2.12 9.88 38.09
N THR A 2 1.74 9.52 36.84
CA THR A 2 2.56 8.76 35.90
C THR A 2 2.99 9.73 34.80
N LEU A 3 4.25 10.13 34.85
CA LEU A 3 4.88 10.95 33.78
C LEU A 3 5.03 10.10 32.53
N GLY A 4 4.23 10.42 31.52
CA GLY A 4 4.41 9.90 30.16
C GLY A 4 5.60 10.55 29.50
N HIS A 5 6.71 9.83 29.38
CA HIS A 5 7.83 10.27 28.57
C HIS A 5 7.45 10.14 27.08
N ARG A 6 7.26 11.29 26.44
CA ARG A 6 7.24 11.38 24.96
C ARG A 6 8.67 11.13 24.46
N ILE A 7 8.89 9.99 23.85
CA ILE A 7 10.13 9.72 23.11
C ILE A 7 9.99 10.43 21.76
N SER A 8 10.75 11.52 21.58
CA SER A 8 10.93 12.16 20.27
C SER A 8 12.01 11.38 19.53
N LEU A 9 11.63 10.64 18.50
CA LEU A 9 12.54 9.91 17.64
C LEU A 9 13.04 10.85 16.54
N GLU A 10 14.20 11.49 16.74
CA GLU A 10 14.97 12.05 15.63
C GLU A 10 15.72 10.92 14.91
N VAL A 11 15.23 10.53 13.76
CA VAL A 11 15.90 9.58 12.88
C VAL A 11 16.90 10.36 12.03
N VAL A 12 18.16 10.39 12.45
CA VAL A 12 19.26 10.92 11.62
C VAL A 12 19.62 9.88 10.58
N LEU A 13 19.16 10.08 9.36
CA LEU A 13 19.55 9.29 8.20
C LEU A 13 20.90 9.84 7.66
N PRO A 14 21.95 9.02 7.52
CA PRO A 14 23.10 9.43 6.74
C PRO A 14 22.74 9.31 5.25
N LEU A 15 22.24 10.38 4.67
CA LEU A 15 22.10 10.50 3.23
C LEU A 15 23.35 11.21 2.68
N PRO A 16 23.92 10.76 1.55
CA PRO A 16 24.84 11.60 0.79
C PRO A 16 24.02 12.72 0.15
N ILE A 17 24.12 13.91 0.74
CA ILE A 17 23.46 15.10 0.21
C ILE A 17 24.34 15.66 -0.91
N SER A 18 23.93 15.48 -2.17
CA SER A 18 24.33 16.38 -3.23
C SER A 18 23.38 17.57 -3.23
N ALA A 19 23.89 18.72 -2.83
CA ALA A 19 23.16 19.98 -2.85
C ALA A 19 22.89 20.40 -4.29
N HIS A 20 21.64 20.28 -4.73
CA HIS A 20 20.91 21.08 -5.73
C HIS A 20 19.61 20.32 -6.09
N ALA A 21 18.63 20.31 -5.17
CA ALA A 21 17.27 19.88 -5.50
C ALA A 21 16.33 21.06 -5.29
N VAL A 22 15.81 21.55 -6.40
CA VAL A 22 14.65 22.45 -6.44
C VAL A 22 13.48 21.74 -5.75
N GLN A 23 12.90 22.39 -4.73
CA GLN A 23 11.72 21.93 -4.02
C GLN A 23 10.57 21.67 -5.02
N ARG A 24 10.36 20.42 -5.37
CA ARG A 24 9.08 19.91 -5.84
C ARG A 24 8.46 19.16 -4.68
N ASN A 25 7.20 19.41 -4.39
CA ASN A 25 6.38 18.73 -3.36
C ASN A 25 6.15 17.25 -3.71
N ASN A 26 7.20 16.48 -3.91
CA ASN A 26 7.14 15.05 -4.13
C ASN A 26 7.75 14.38 -2.90
N MET A 27 6.97 13.56 -2.24
CA MET A 27 7.43 12.71 -1.16
C MET A 27 8.51 11.76 -1.73
N GLU A 28 9.79 12.07 -1.48
CA GLU A 28 10.92 11.29 -2.01
C GLU A 28 11.04 9.92 -1.35
N ALA A 29 10.59 9.81 -0.11
CA ALA A 29 10.55 8.55 0.62
C ALA A 29 9.40 8.51 1.63
N ALA A 30 8.89 7.32 1.90
CA ALA A 30 7.92 7.06 2.95
C ALA A 30 8.33 5.86 3.79
N ILE A 31 7.94 5.87 5.08
CA ILE A 31 8.16 4.74 5.99
C ILE A 31 6.82 4.09 6.30
N ARG A 32 6.79 2.76 6.29
CA ARG A 32 5.63 1.95 6.69
C ARG A 32 6.05 0.85 7.63
N TRP A 33 5.43 0.82 8.81
CA TRP A 33 5.61 -0.27 9.74
C TRP A 33 5.05 -1.57 9.19
N SER A 34 5.76 -2.67 9.43
CA SER A 34 5.22 -3.99 9.16
C SER A 34 4.01 -4.25 10.08
N PRO A 35 2.88 -4.73 9.54
CA PRO A 35 1.77 -5.19 10.38
C PRO A 35 2.13 -6.39 11.27
N TYR A 36 3.24 -7.06 10.97
CA TYR A 36 3.79 -8.20 11.71
C TYR A 36 4.97 -7.81 12.63
N SER A 37 5.21 -6.52 12.78
CA SER A 37 6.26 -6.01 13.64
C SER A 37 5.99 -6.37 15.11
N THR A 38 7.00 -6.90 15.80
CA THR A 38 6.95 -7.19 17.23
C THR A 38 7.97 -6.35 17.99
N LYS A 39 7.86 -6.31 19.32
CA LYS A 39 8.86 -5.61 20.17
C LYS A 39 10.27 -6.20 20.00
N GLN A 40 10.38 -7.50 19.75
CA GLN A 40 11.66 -8.19 19.55
C GLN A 40 12.21 -8.03 18.13
N LYS A 41 11.32 -7.87 17.14
CA LYS A 41 11.67 -7.72 15.72
C LYS A 41 10.89 -6.55 15.11
N PRO A 42 11.21 -5.30 15.48
CA PRO A 42 10.54 -4.13 14.94
C PRO A 42 11.00 -3.90 13.49
N ARG A 43 10.14 -4.25 12.52
CA ARG A 43 10.41 -4.16 11.08
C ARG A 43 9.61 -3.06 10.42
N PHE A 44 10.19 -2.44 9.42
CA PHE A 44 9.54 -1.40 8.62
C PHE A 44 10.10 -1.40 7.19
N LEU A 45 9.32 -0.83 6.27
CA LEU A 45 9.75 -0.57 4.90
C LEU A 45 10.09 0.91 4.72
N ILE A 46 11.19 1.15 4.02
CA ILE A 46 11.49 2.43 3.40
C ILE A 46 11.06 2.31 1.93
N ILE A 47 10.14 3.19 1.54
CA ILE A 47 9.63 3.30 0.18
C ILE A 47 10.35 4.49 -0.46
N ASP A 48 11.32 4.23 -1.30
CA ASP A 48 12.08 5.24 -2.04
C ASP A 48 11.37 5.43 -3.40
N VAL A 49 10.54 6.47 -3.46
CA VAL A 49 9.74 6.75 -4.65
C VAL A 49 10.61 7.23 -5.81
N ALA A 50 11.63 8.04 -5.53
CA ALA A 50 12.52 8.57 -6.55
C ALA A 50 13.41 7.47 -7.17
N GLY A 51 13.87 6.54 -6.33
CA GLY A 51 14.71 5.41 -6.75
C GLY A 51 13.94 4.18 -7.21
N ASN A 52 12.59 4.19 -7.16
CA ASN A 52 11.74 3.04 -7.48
C ASN A 52 12.18 1.76 -6.77
N ARG A 53 12.41 1.87 -5.46
CA ARG A 53 12.90 0.76 -4.64
C ARG A 53 12.19 0.63 -3.31
N LEU A 54 12.17 -0.59 -2.78
CA LEU A 54 11.71 -0.93 -1.43
C LEU A 54 12.90 -1.48 -0.63
N ARG A 55 13.02 -1.07 0.63
CA ARG A 55 14.02 -1.62 1.57
C ARG A 55 13.31 -2.09 2.82
N LEU A 56 13.43 -3.37 3.14
CA LEU A 56 13.00 -3.93 4.41
C LEU A 56 14.10 -3.70 5.44
N CYS A 57 13.75 -3.06 6.53
CA CYS A 57 14.66 -2.71 7.60
C CYS A 57 14.15 -3.23 8.94
N GLN A 58 15.06 -3.50 9.85
CA GLN A 58 14.78 -3.87 11.23
C GLN A 58 15.48 -2.90 12.17
N ILE A 59 14.78 -2.43 13.19
CA ILE A 59 15.38 -1.63 14.24
C ILE A 59 16.20 -2.54 15.15
N GLU A 60 17.40 -2.09 15.46
CA GLU A 60 18.27 -2.65 16.49
C GLU A 60 18.32 -1.65 17.64
N LEU A 61 17.82 -2.06 18.79
CA LEU A 61 17.88 -1.22 20.01
C LEU A 61 19.25 -1.44 20.68
N PHE A 62 19.94 -0.32 20.96
CA PHE A 62 21.22 -0.34 21.68
C PHE A 62 21.06 0.30 23.07
N ASP A 63 21.93 -0.14 23.98
CA ASP A 63 22.01 0.41 25.34
C ASP A 63 22.27 1.89 25.34
N ASN A 64 22.17 2.85 25.46
CA ASN A 64 22.44 4.28 25.38
C ASN A 64 21.42 5.11 24.57
N ASN A 65 20.18 4.67 24.46
CA ASN A 65 19.11 5.37 23.71
C ASN A 65 19.46 5.69 22.23
N LYS A 66 20.47 5.03 21.66
CA LYS A 66 20.78 5.13 20.23
C LYS A 66 20.02 4.07 19.48
N VAL A 67 19.22 4.49 18.52
CA VAL A 67 18.49 3.61 17.61
C VAL A 67 19.28 3.47 16.32
N LYS A 68 19.59 2.23 15.95
CA LYS A 68 20.14 1.89 14.63
C LYS A 68 19.14 1.00 13.91
N TYR A 69 19.22 0.99 12.61
CA TYR A 69 18.47 0.02 11.81
C TYR A 69 19.43 -0.76 10.91
N LYS A 70 19.06 -2.01 10.65
CA LYS A 70 19.74 -2.89 9.69
C LYS A 70 18.83 -3.08 8.49
N GLN A 71 19.37 -2.90 7.29
CA GLN A 71 18.67 -3.29 6.06
C GLN A 71 18.74 -4.82 5.93
N LEU A 72 17.60 -5.46 5.79
CA LEU A 72 17.46 -6.92 5.66
C LEU A 72 17.46 -7.35 4.19
N CYS A 73 16.66 -6.67 3.36
CA CYS A 73 16.66 -6.90 1.91
C CYS A 73 16.19 -5.66 1.17
N GLN A 74 16.37 -5.66 -0.15
CA GLN A 74 16.00 -4.57 -1.05
C GLN A 74 15.39 -5.13 -2.34
N ARG A 75 14.47 -4.35 -2.93
CA ARG A 75 13.92 -4.56 -4.28
C ARG A 75 14.09 -3.29 -5.08
N ASP A 76 14.74 -3.41 -6.21
CA ASP A 76 15.02 -2.33 -7.16
C ASP A 76 14.18 -2.47 -8.43
N LYS A 77 14.24 -1.47 -9.29
CA LYS A 77 13.62 -1.45 -10.63
C LYS A 77 12.10 -1.69 -10.60
N LEU A 78 11.46 -1.24 -9.53
CA LEU A 78 10.02 -1.35 -9.40
C LEU A 78 9.31 -0.27 -10.23
N PRO A 79 7.99 -0.43 -10.55
CA PRO A 79 7.23 0.63 -11.24
C PRO A 79 7.20 1.91 -10.43
N ASN A 80 6.92 3.05 -11.07
CA ASN A 80 6.72 4.33 -10.39
C ASN A 80 5.57 4.24 -9.39
N PHE A 81 5.87 4.31 -8.10
CA PHE A 81 4.89 4.15 -7.03
C PHE A 81 3.95 5.34 -6.93
N THR A 82 2.66 5.05 -6.81
CA THR A 82 1.62 6.03 -6.46
C THR A 82 0.77 5.58 -5.30
N ALA A 83 0.75 4.29 -5.02
CA ALA A 83 0.04 3.68 -3.90
C ALA A 83 0.81 2.47 -3.38
N PHE A 84 0.59 2.16 -2.11
CA PHE A 84 1.27 1.08 -1.42
C PHE A 84 0.40 0.53 -0.29
N ASP A 85 0.40 -0.79 -0.10
CA ASP A 85 -0.05 -1.44 1.14
C ASP A 85 0.73 -2.74 1.37
N TRP A 86 0.75 -3.19 2.63
CA TRP A 86 1.35 -4.47 3.03
C TRP A 86 0.26 -5.52 3.21
N SER A 87 0.50 -6.74 2.73
CA SER A 87 -0.44 -7.84 2.92
C SER A 87 -0.78 -8.04 4.39
N LYS A 88 -2.04 -8.38 4.67
CA LYS A 88 -2.53 -8.64 6.03
C LYS A 88 -2.49 -10.14 6.38
N ARG A 89 -2.08 -10.99 5.44
CA ARG A 89 -2.00 -12.45 5.61
C ARG A 89 -0.62 -13.03 5.36
N ASP A 90 0.23 -12.33 4.61
CA ASP A 90 1.58 -12.77 4.29
C ASP A 90 2.56 -11.62 4.55
N GLU A 91 3.46 -11.80 5.52
CA GLU A 91 4.44 -10.78 5.90
C GLU A 91 5.46 -10.47 4.80
N HIS A 92 5.57 -11.35 3.81
CA HIS A 92 6.52 -11.21 2.71
C HIS A 92 5.94 -10.54 1.47
N LEU A 93 4.62 -10.27 1.43
CA LEU A 93 3.97 -9.68 0.27
C LEU A 93 3.59 -8.21 0.48
N VAL A 94 3.98 -7.39 -0.46
CA VAL A 94 3.58 -5.98 -0.56
C VAL A 94 2.95 -5.71 -1.91
N GLY A 95 1.98 -4.84 -1.93
CA GLY A 95 1.34 -4.35 -3.14
C GLY A 95 1.78 -2.93 -3.43
N ILE A 96 2.05 -2.65 -4.69
CA ILE A 96 2.35 -1.32 -5.21
C ILE A 96 1.40 -0.98 -6.35
N GLY A 97 0.87 0.23 -6.34
CA GLY A 97 0.11 0.80 -7.44
C GLY A 97 0.96 1.81 -8.18
N SER A 98 0.86 1.86 -9.51
CA SER A 98 1.71 2.69 -10.35
C SER A 98 0.96 3.87 -10.98
N ALA A 99 1.73 4.79 -11.55
CA ALA A 99 1.20 5.91 -12.33
C ALA A 99 0.50 5.45 -13.63
N SER A 100 0.84 4.27 -14.16
CA SER A 100 0.14 3.66 -15.31
C SER A 100 -1.18 2.99 -14.91
N GLY A 101 -1.41 2.77 -13.60
CA GLY A 101 -2.59 2.09 -13.06
C GLY A 101 -2.38 0.61 -12.77
N GLU A 102 -1.23 0.09 -13.15
CA GLU A 102 -0.86 -1.28 -12.85
C GLU A 102 -0.72 -1.48 -11.34
N ALA A 103 -1.30 -2.54 -10.83
CA ALA A 103 -1.06 -3.01 -9.48
C ALA A 103 -0.10 -4.21 -9.56
N THR A 104 0.91 -4.20 -8.70
CA THR A 104 1.95 -5.22 -8.69
C THR A 104 2.12 -5.77 -7.28
N ILE A 105 2.17 -7.08 -7.13
CA ILE A 105 2.57 -7.74 -5.88
C ILE A 105 4.05 -8.08 -5.97
N VAL A 106 4.79 -7.71 -4.93
CA VAL A 106 6.23 -7.92 -4.82
C VAL A 106 6.51 -8.72 -3.55
N GLN A 107 7.33 -9.75 -3.65
CA GLN A 107 7.84 -10.43 -2.48
C GLN A 107 9.02 -9.68 -1.89
N ILE A 108 8.98 -9.45 -0.58
CA ILE A 108 10.05 -8.82 0.19
C ILE A 108 10.34 -9.67 1.43
N ASP A 109 11.36 -10.51 1.31
CA ASP A 109 11.69 -11.55 2.28
C ASP A 109 13.17 -11.44 2.69
N ALA A 110 13.41 -11.34 3.99
CA ALA A 110 14.77 -11.26 4.55
C ALA A 110 15.56 -12.56 4.37
N ASP A 111 14.86 -13.69 4.40
CA ASP A 111 15.46 -15.02 4.30
C ASP A 111 15.70 -15.43 2.83
N ARG A 112 15.01 -14.77 1.90
CA ARG A 112 15.17 -14.93 0.45
C ARG A 112 15.38 -13.60 -0.24
N PRO A 113 16.50 -12.90 0.03
CA PRO A 113 16.73 -11.55 -0.48
C PRO A 113 16.88 -11.48 -2.01
N GLN A 114 17.14 -12.62 -2.66
CA GLN A 114 17.25 -12.75 -4.12
C GLN A 114 15.94 -13.13 -4.83
N SER A 115 14.83 -13.27 -4.09
CA SER A 115 13.55 -13.61 -4.71
C SER A 115 13.08 -12.50 -5.65
N ASP A 116 12.96 -12.80 -6.93
CA ASP A 116 12.48 -11.88 -7.96
C ASP A 116 10.98 -12.02 -8.21
N PHE A 117 10.24 -12.55 -7.23
CA PHE A 117 8.80 -12.69 -7.40
C PHE A 117 8.12 -11.33 -7.51
N ILE A 118 7.67 -11.03 -8.69
CA ILE A 118 6.87 -9.86 -9.04
C ILE A 118 5.70 -10.35 -9.89
N HIS A 119 4.48 -10.00 -9.48
CA HIS A 119 3.28 -10.28 -10.26
C HIS A 119 2.51 -9.00 -10.51
N ALA A 120 2.33 -8.64 -11.77
CA ALA A 120 1.59 -7.48 -12.21
C ALA A 120 0.19 -7.89 -12.70
N PHE A 121 -0.83 -7.19 -12.25
CA PHE A 121 -2.21 -7.41 -12.70
C PHE A 121 -2.46 -6.66 -14.00
N PRO A 122 -3.14 -7.28 -14.98
CA PRO A 122 -3.42 -6.64 -16.26
C PRO A 122 -4.30 -5.40 -16.10
N ILE A 123 -4.00 -4.37 -16.87
CA ILE A 123 -4.77 -3.12 -16.92
C ILE A 123 -5.46 -3.00 -18.28
N LYS A 124 -6.70 -2.47 -18.28
CA LYS A 124 -7.45 -2.18 -19.49
C LYS A 124 -7.12 -0.79 -20.06
N HIS A 125 -6.96 0.19 -19.18
CA HIS A 125 -6.68 1.57 -19.52
C HIS A 125 -5.59 2.12 -18.63
N GLN A 126 -4.64 2.86 -19.22
CA GLN A 126 -3.62 3.56 -18.45
C GLN A 126 -4.24 4.71 -17.67
N ARG A 127 -4.11 4.68 -16.36
CA ARG A 127 -4.61 5.71 -15.42
C ARG A 127 -3.97 5.50 -14.06
N LYS A 128 -3.75 6.56 -13.33
CA LYS A 128 -3.06 6.48 -12.04
C LYS A 128 -3.81 5.59 -11.04
N CYS A 129 -3.09 4.70 -10.37
CA CYS A 129 -3.55 4.01 -9.18
C CYS A 129 -3.35 4.93 -7.96
N ASN A 130 -4.42 5.50 -7.42
CA ASN A 130 -4.37 6.44 -6.30
C ASN A 130 -4.31 5.75 -4.95
N SER A 131 -4.82 4.54 -4.86
CA SER A 131 -4.91 3.80 -3.61
C SER A 131 -4.87 2.30 -3.85
N LEU A 132 -4.30 1.60 -2.88
CA LEU A 132 -4.23 0.15 -2.86
C LEU A 132 -4.42 -0.33 -1.42
N ALA A 133 -5.18 -1.43 -1.23
CA ALA A 133 -5.42 -1.98 0.10
C ALA A 133 -5.57 -3.49 0.06
N PHE A 134 -4.89 -4.18 1.00
CA PHE A 134 -5.12 -5.60 1.25
C PHE A 134 -6.24 -5.81 2.28
N SER A 135 -7.10 -6.79 2.01
CA SER A 135 -8.07 -7.32 2.96
C SER A 135 -7.42 -8.38 3.86
N PRO A 136 -7.90 -8.55 5.11
CA PRO A 136 -7.57 -9.71 5.93
C PRO A 136 -7.99 -11.06 5.33
N ARG A 137 -8.90 -11.07 4.34
CA ARG A 137 -9.30 -12.27 3.56
C ARG A 137 -8.48 -12.52 2.31
N ASN A 138 -7.36 -11.83 2.15
CA ASN A 138 -6.50 -11.97 0.99
C ASN A 138 -7.11 -11.45 -0.33
N TYR A 139 -7.95 -10.41 -0.25
CA TYR A 139 -8.29 -9.60 -1.42
C TYR A 139 -7.32 -8.43 -1.56
N LEU A 140 -7.09 -8.02 -2.79
CA LEU A 140 -6.41 -6.78 -3.12
C LEU A 140 -7.39 -5.84 -3.81
N ALA A 141 -7.58 -4.65 -3.25
CA ALA A 141 -8.37 -3.59 -3.86
C ALA A 141 -7.45 -2.52 -4.46
N THR A 142 -7.75 -2.07 -5.67
CA THR A 142 -7.07 -0.94 -6.32
C THR A 142 -8.04 0.17 -6.62
N GLY A 143 -7.70 1.40 -6.28
CA GLY A 143 -8.46 2.61 -6.57
C GLY A 143 -7.77 3.44 -7.64
N LEU A 144 -8.46 3.71 -8.72
CA LEU A 144 -7.92 4.27 -9.94
C LEU A 144 -8.52 5.65 -10.24
N ASP A 145 -7.82 6.43 -11.04
CA ASP A 145 -8.35 7.65 -11.63
C ASP A 145 -9.57 7.38 -12.50
N ARG A 146 -10.38 8.42 -12.68
CA ARG A 146 -11.60 8.35 -13.46
C ARG A 146 -11.33 8.11 -14.93
N VAL A 147 -12.00 7.11 -15.49
CA VAL A 147 -12.20 6.92 -16.92
C VAL A 147 -13.69 6.84 -17.19
N ARG A 148 -14.17 7.53 -18.24
CA ARG A 148 -15.58 7.53 -18.63
C ARG A 148 -16.00 6.11 -19.05
N ASN A 149 -17.15 5.66 -18.56
CA ASN A 149 -17.74 4.36 -18.86
C ASN A 149 -16.86 3.16 -18.44
N ASP A 150 -16.00 3.34 -17.43
CA ASP A 150 -15.24 2.23 -16.85
C ASP A 150 -15.29 2.26 -15.32
N PHE A 151 -14.97 1.11 -14.71
CA PHE A 151 -14.92 0.96 -13.26
C PHE A 151 -13.57 1.46 -12.73
N CYS A 152 -13.61 2.19 -11.63
CA CYS A 152 -12.42 2.82 -11.05
C CYS A 152 -11.92 2.12 -9.78
N MET A 153 -12.54 1.02 -9.39
CA MET A 153 -12.05 0.12 -8.34
C MET A 153 -12.11 -1.32 -8.80
N ASN A 154 -10.97 -1.99 -8.72
CA ASN A 154 -10.86 -3.42 -8.99
C ASN A 154 -10.55 -4.17 -7.69
N ILE A 155 -11.20 -5.31 -7.50
CA ILE A 155 -10.94 -6.23 -6.40
C ILE A 155 -10.41 -7.53 -7.00
N TYR A 156 -9.23 -7.95 -6.57
CA TYR A 156 -8.61 -9.21 -6.97
C TYR A 156 -8.68 -10.19 -5.80
N ASP A 157 -9.07 -11.43 -6.08
CA ASP A 157 -9.03 -12.52 -5.10
C ASP A 157 -7.67 -13.20 -5.20
N LEU A 158 -6.91 -13.16 -4.11
CA LEU A 158 -5.56 -13.75 -4.05
C LEU A 158 -5.57 -15.16 -3.44
N ASN A 159 -6.74 -15.73 -3.12
CA ASN A 159 -6.89 -17.09 -2.61
C ASN A 159 -6.83 -18.12 -3.75
N VAL A 160 -5.82 -18.02 -4.58
CA VAL A 160 -5.58 -18.88 -5.73
C VAL A 160 -4.28 -19.64 -5.57
N SER A 161 -4.12 -20.77 -6.26
CA SER A 161 -2.88 -21.56 -6.22
C SER A 161 -1.69 -20.84 -6.84
N SER A 162 -1.96 -19.97 -7.83
CA SER A 162 -0.93 -19.12 -8.45
C SER A 162 -1.54 -17.78 -8.86
N LEU A 163 -0.86 -16.68 -8.53
CA LEU A 163 -1.29 -15.33 -8.92
C LEU A 163 -1.32 -15.14 -10.43
N SER A 164 -0.49 -15.87 -11.19
CA SER A 164 -0.45 -15.81 -12.65
C SER A 164 -1.76 -16.25 -13.31
N THR A 165 -2.63 -16.95 -12.59
CA THR A 165 -3.96 -17.35 -13.10
C THR A 165 -4.99 -16.21 -13.06
N ILE A 166 -4.68 -15.11 -12.35
CA ILE A 166 -5.59 -13.97 -12.22
C ILE A 166 -5.47 -13.08 -13.47
N GLN A 167 -6.39 -13.23 -14.39
CA GLN A 167 -6.45 -12.43 -15.63
C GLN A 167 -7.42 -11.24 -15.50
N GLU A 168 -8.42 -11.36 -14.64
CA GLU A 168 -9.48 -10.36 -14.44
C GLU A 168 -9.73 -10.11 -12.95
N PRO A 169 -10.18 -8.90 -12.57
CA PRO A 169 -10.65 -8.64 -11.22
C PRO A 169 -11.85 -9.52 -10.85
N TYR A 170 -11.86 -10.03 -9.64
CA TYR A 170 -13.01 -10.72 -9.05
C TYR A 170 -14.25 -9.83 -9.02
N ARG A 171 -14.06 -8.52 -8.77
CA ARG A 171 -15.13 -7.52 -8.84
C ARG A 171 -14.60 -6.20 -9.40
N LYS A 172 -15.47 -5.51 -10.14
CA LYS A 172 -15.23 -4.15 -10.67
C LYS A 172 -16.30 -3.23 -10.10
N LEU A 173 -15.90 -2.13 -9.46
CA LEU A 173 -16.74 -1.23 -8.67
C LEU A 173 -16.49 0.22 -9.04
N ALA A 174 -17.36 1.15 -8.58
CA ALA A 174 -17.23 2.60 -8.76
C ALA A 174 -17.14 3.02 -10.25
N SER A 175 -18.25 2.85 -10.97
CA SER A 175 -18.33 3.23 -12.38
C SER A 175 -18.16 4.74 -12.57
N SER A 176 -17.21 5.12 -13.42
CA SER A 176 -16.95 6.52 -13.85
C SER A 176 -16.62 7.51 -12.71
N GLU A 177 -16.13 7.05 -11.57
CA GLU A 177 -15.80 7.89 -10.42
C GLU A 177 -14.42 7.54 -9.87
N ALA A 178 -13.50 8.50 -9.83
CA ALA A 178 -12.17 8.30 -9.30
C ALA A 178 -12.21 7.88 -7.83
N ILE A 179 -11.40 6.90 -7.47
CA ILE A 179 -11.18 6.44 -6.11
C ILE A 179 -9.87 7.03 -5.60
N THR A 180 -9.93 7.75 -4.48
CA THR A 180 -8.78 8.45 -3.90
C THR A 180 -8.14 7.69 -2.75
N SER A 181 -8.95 6.89 -2.03
CA SER A 181 -8.48 6.11 -0.88
C SER A 181 -9.34 4.86 -0.70
N ILE A 182 -8.75 3.80 -0.17
CA ILE A 182 -9.43 2.54 0.17
C ILE A 182 -8.90 2.02 1.50
N LYS A 183 -9.81 1.48 2.32
CA LYS A 183 -9.45 0.71 3.52
C LYS A 183 -10.45 -0.43 3.72
N PHE A 184 -9.94 -1.61 4.03
CA PHE A 184 -10.75 -2.73 4.53
C PHE A 184 -10.92 -2.63 6.05
N PHE A 185 -12.07 -3.08 6.55
CA PHE A 185 -12.29 -3.21 7.97
C PHE A 185 -11.59 -4.47 8.51
N SER A 186 -10.88 -4.33 9.62
CA SER A 186 -10.13 -5.46 10.18
C SER A 186 -11.05 -6.55 10.74
N ARG A 187 -12.20 -6.18 11.31
CA ARG A 187 -13.18 -7.12 11.89
C ARG A 187 -14.21 -7.62 10.88
N GLU A 188 -14.39 -6.90 9.79
CA GLU A 188 -15.31 -7.24 8.69
C GLU A 188 -14.52 -7.26 7.38
N PRO A 189 -13.75 -8.32 7.13
CA PRO A 189 -12.75 -8.37 6.06
C PRO A 189 -13.33 -8.34 4.64
N ASP A 190 -14.63 -8.53 4.50
CA ASP A 190 -15.37 -8.40 3.23
C ASP A 190 -15.95 -6.99 3.03
N THR A 191 -15.79 -6.11 4.02
CA THR A 191 -16.29 -4.74 3.96
C THR A 191 -15.13 -3.78 3.77
N LEU A 192 -15.28 -2.84 2.84
CA LEU A 192 -14.32 -1.78 2.61
C LEU A 192 -14.99 -0.41 2.53
N ILE A 193 -14.24 0.61 2.91
CA ILE A 193 -14.59 2.02 2.76
C ILE A 193 -13.70 2.65 1.69
N ALA A 194 -14.29 3.48 0.84
CA ALA A 194 -13.56 4.21 -0.20
C ALA A 194 -13.92 5.68 -0.20
N GLY A 195 -12.89 6.53 -0.28
CA GLY A 195 -13.03 7.93 -0.65
C GLY A 195 -13.19 8.05 -2.16
N VAL A 196 -14.29 8.69 -2.57
CA VAL A 196 -14.65 8.85 -3.98
C VAL A 196 -14.54 10.33 -4.34
N SER A 197 -14.22 10.63 -5.60
CA SER A 197 -14.23 12.00 -6.10
C SER A 197 -15.54 12.70 -5.77
N ARG A 198 -15.50 14.05 -5.56
CA ARG A 198 -16.60 14.90 -5.11
C ARG A 198 -16.96 14.76 -3.62
N GLN A 199 -15.96 14.48 -2.78
CA GLN A 199 -16.09 14.45 -1.31
C GLN A 199 -17.12 13.42 -0.80
N CYS A 200 -17.26 12.30 -1.48
CA CYS A 200 -18.12 11.20 -1.05
C CYS A 200 -17.30 10.10 -0.40
N ILE A 201 -17.87 9.50 0.64
CA ILE A 201 -17.40 8.24 1.22
C ILE A 201 -18.40 7.17 0.87
N ARG A 202 -17.92 6.01 0.43
CA ARG A 202 -18.75 4.85 0.13
C ARG A 202 -18.31 3.63 0.90
N LEU A 203 -19.27 2.89 1.38
CA LEU A 203 -19.09 1.59 2.00
C LEU A 203 -19.52 0.50 1.02
N TYR A 204 -18.67 -0.52 0.85
CA TYR A 204 -18.93 -1.65 -0.02
C TYR A 204 -18.85 -2.95 0.79
N ASP A 205 -19.88 -3.81 0.65
CA ASP A 205 -19.89 -5.17 1.17
C ASP A 205 -19.70 -6.16 0.00
N LEU A 206 -18.60 -6.92 0.05
CA LEU A 206 -18.23 -7.85 -1.02
C LEU A 206 -18.96 -9.20 -0.96
N ARG A 207 -19.75 -9.48 0.11
CA ARG A 207 -20.46 -10.75 0.30
C ARG A 207 -21.68 -10.90 -0.61
N GLY A 208 -22.35 -9.80 -0.90
CA GLY A 208 -23.60 -9.79 -1.67
C GLY A 208 -23.37 -9.85 -3.19
N LYS A 209 -24.34 -10.43 -3.93
CA LYS A 209 -24.44 -10.28 -5.39
C LYS A 209 -24.77 -8.82 -5.77
N HIS A 210 -25.55 -8.15 -4.94
CA HIS A 210 -25.86 -6.72 -5.05
C HIS A 210 -25.04 -5.98 -4.02
N LEU A 211 -24.29 -5.01 -4.48
CA LEU A 211 -23.46 -4.15 -3.62
C LEU A 211 -24.40 -3.27 -2.79
N ASN A 212 -24.40 -3.45 -1.48
CA ASN A 212 -25.02 -2.51 -0.57
C ASN A 212 -24.13 -1.26 -0.54
N LEU A 213 -24.60 -0.22 -1.18
CA LEU A 213 -23.90 1.05 -1.32
C LEU A 213 -24.48 2.03 -0.31
N TYR A 214 -23.69 2.40 0.70
CA TYR A 214 -24.04 3.48 1.61
C TYR A 214 -23.30 4.75 1.19
N TYR A 215 -24.02 5.83 0.96
CA TYR A 215 -23.46 7.12 0.63
C TYR A 215 -23.40 8.00 1.87
N TYR A 216 -22.23 8.59 2.12
CA TYR A 216 -22.10 9.68 3.07
C TYR A 216 -21.54 10.89 2.33
N LEU A 217 -22.34 11.96 2.23
CA LEU A 217 -21.87 13.26 1.78
C LEU A 217 -21.15 13.93 2.96
N MET A 218 -19.87 14.24 2.78
CA MET A 218 -19.19 15.13 3.70
C MET A 218 -19.60 16.56 3.36
N HIS A 219 -20.51 17.15 4.15
CA HIS A 219 -20.75 18.58 4.10
C HIS A 219 -19.53 19.26 4.73
N ALA A 220 -18.79 20.06 3.95
CA ALA A 220 -17.87 21.03 4.49
C ALA A 220 -18.71 22.12 5.19
N SER A 221 -18.63 22.20 6.51
CA SER A 221 -19.13 23.32 7.31
C SER A 221 -18.15 24.48 7.21
#